data_0e4105e2898a8a9d1f8f1c0d37a7766f
#
_entry.id   0e4105e2898a8a9d1f8f1c0d37a7766f
#
_cell.length_a   1.000
_cell.length_b   1.000
_cell.length_c   1.000
_cell.angle_alpha   90.00
_cell.angle_beta   90.00
_cell.angle_gamma   90.00
#
_symmetry.space_group_name_H-M   'P 1'
#
loop_
_entity.id
_entity.type
_entity.pdbx_description
1 polymer ?
#
loop_
_entity_poly.entity_id
_entity_poly.type
_entity_poly.pdbx_seq_one_letter_code
_entity_poly.pdbx_strand_id
1 'polypeptide(L)'
;MMVLGGATACTDFIEIDPENKVPEQGVDFTNKNNMYQPVVGAYSKVRTQGMHWCNALLMFTRDGDVWSGRTDDQGDAVAFGRKFNYNNSFWALNQVWMNFYDIIRITNAALQSLDGYAEYLAAGSEDYKTYESYCGEVRTIRAWAYYCLVTNFGPTVIYRDNLQTDFRRSTV
;
A
#
# COMPACT_ATOMS: atom_id res chain seq x y z
N MET A 1 19.03 55.67 -18.47
CA MET A 1 19.28 54.34 -19.03
C MET A 1 19.53 53.42 -17.88
N MET A 2 18.48 52.70 -17.45
CA MET A 2 18.50 51.88 -16.23
C MET A 2 18.62 50.40 -16.69
N VAL A 3 19.73 49.77 -16.36
CA VAL A 3 20.00 48.37 -16.70
C VAL A 3 19.37 47.52 -15.59
N LEU A 4 18.28 46.82 -15.87
CA LEU A 4 17.72 45.78 -15.00
C LEU A 4 18.58 44.53 -15.14
N GLY A 5 19.39 44.24 -14.12
CA GLY A 5 20.07 42.98 -13.95
C GLY A 5 19.05 41.90 -13.61
N GLY A 6 18.82 40.95 -14.52
CA GLY A 6 18.00 39.75 -14.28
C GLY A 6 18.72 38.82 -13.30
N ALA A 7 18.12 38.59 -12.14
CA ALA A 7 18.53 37.52 -11.24
C ALA A 7 18.10 36.18 -11.83
N THR A 8 19.03 35.44 -12.40
CA THR A 8 18.85 34.00 -12.71
C THR A 8 18.86 33.26 -11.36
N ALA A 9 17.68 32.98 -10.82
CA ALA A 9 17.55 32.10 -9.69
C ALA A 9 17.96 30.66 -10.14
N CYS A 10 18.97 30.10 -9.48
CA CYS A 10 19.38 28.71 -9.71
C CYS A 10 18.23 27.79 -9.31
N THR A 11 17.53 27.23 -10.27
CA THR A 11 16.52 26.19 -10.09
C THR A 11 17.14 24.83 -9.71
N ASP A 12 18.44 24.69 -9.87
CA ASP A 12 19.20 23.44 -9.62
C ASP A 12 19.40 23.11 -8.12
N PHE A 13 19.00 23.99 -7.21
CA PHE A 13 19.24 23.78 -5.77
C PHE A 13 18.12 22.98 -5.06
N ILE A 14 17.02 22.66 -5.73
CA ILE A 14 15.83 22.04 -5.11
C ILE A 14 15.59 20.59 -5.56
N GLU A 15 16.29 20.12 -6.58
CA GLU A 15 16.24 18.69 -6.95
C GLU A 15 17.23 17.89 -6.11
N ILE A 16 16.81 17.54 -4.91
CA ILE A 16 17.49 16.51 -4.11
C ILE A 16 16.97 15.17 -4.64
N ASP A 17 17.75 14.51 -5.48
CA ASP A 17 17.52 13.11 -5.83
C ASP A 17 17.56 12.30 -4.52
N PRO A 18 16.47 11.63 -4.12
CA PRO A 18 16.47 10.83 -2.90
C PRO A 18 17.41 9.63 -3.10
N GLU A 19 18.55 9.64 -2.43
CA GLU A 19 19.61 8.61 -2.53
C GLU A 19 19.13 7.16 -2.28
N ASN A 20 17.90 6.98 -1.77
CA ASN A 20 17.32 5.68 -1.44
C ASN A 20 16.09 5.30 -2.29
N LYS A 21 15.80 6.04 -3.36
CA LYS A 21 14.76 5.66 -4.31
C LYS A 21 15.39 5.51 -5.68
N VAL A 22 15.34 4.31 -6.22
CA VAL A 22 15.59 4.12 -7.66
C VAL A 22 14.48 4.87 -8.37
N PRO A 23 14.78 5.94 -9.17
CA PRO A 23 13.75 6.59 -9.97
C PRO A 23 13.10 5.55 -10.88
N GLU A 24 11.80 5.68 -11.18
CA GLU A 24 11.14 4.79 -12.17
C GLU A 24 11.93 4.73 -13.49
N GLN A 25 12.60 5.81 -13.85
CA GLN A 25 13.50 5.91 -15.00
C GLN A 25 14.84 5.14 -14.84
N GLY A 26 15.15 4.65 -13.64
CA GLY A 26 16.38 3.89 -13.34
C GLY A 26 16.18 2.38 -13.19
N VAL A 27 14.94 1.87 -13.37
CA VAL A 27 14.70 0.43 -13.34
C VAL A 27 15.07 -0.17 -14.70
N ASP A 28 16.04 -1.06 -14.71
CA ASP A 28 16.39 -1.84 -15.90
C ASP A 28 15.41 -3.01 -16.05
N PHE A 29 14.36 -2.82 -16.83
CA PHE A 29 13.36 -3.84 -17.13
C PHE A 29 13.88 -4.97 -18.05
N THR A 30 15.03 -4.80 -18.67
CA THR A 30 15.67 -5.87 -19.45
C THR A 30 16.32 -6.93 -18.56
N ASN A 31 16.66 -6.56 -17.32
CA ASN A 31 17.25 -7.47 -16.34
C ASN A 31 16.18 -8.22 -15.56
N LYS A 32 15.70 -9.32 -16.11
CA LYS A 32 14.67 -10.19 -15.51
C LYS A 32 15.02 -10.76 -14.12
N ASN A 33 16.32 -10.77 -13.73
CA ASN A 33 16.71 -11.19 -12.39
C ASN A 33 16.14 -10.28 -11.28
N ASN A 34 15.81 -9.04 -11.63
CA ASN A 34 15.20 -8.08 -10.71
C ASN A 34 13.66 -8.14 -10.68
N MET A 35 13.04 -8.95 -11.54
CA MET A 35 11.58 -9.02 -11.68
C MET A 35 10.86 -9.44 -10.39
N TYR A 36 11.54 -10.13 -9.46
CA TYR A 36 10.95 -10.48 -8.17
C TYR A 36 10.94 -9.34 -7.13
N GLN A 37 11.71 -8.28 -7.34
CA GLN A 37 11.82 -7.18 -6.37
C GLN A 37 10.49 -6.47 -6.06
N PRO A 38 9.61 -6.16 -7.05
CA PRO A 38 8.27 -5.63 -6.78
C PRO A 38 7.42 -6.53 -5.88
N VAL A 39 7.53 -7.86 -6.04
CA VAL A 39 6.81 -8.85 -5.23
C VAL A 39 7.30 -8.81 -3.78
N VAL A 40 8.62 -8.76 -3.57
CA VAL A 40 9.23 -8.60 -2.24
C VAL A 40 8.74 -7.31 -1.57
N GLY A 41 8.64 -6.22 -2.33
CA GLY A 41 8.08 -4.95 -1.87
C GLY A 41 6.65 -5.10 -1.35
N ALA A 42 5.79 -5.83 -2.09
CA ALA A 42 4.43 -6.11 -1.68
C ALA A 42 4.35 -6.95 -0.40
N TYR A 43 5.13 -8.03 -0.28
CA TYR A 43 5.23 -8.84 0.94
C TYR A 43 5.77 -8.05 2.14
N SER A 44 6.75 -7.18 1.92
CA SER A 44 7.27 -6.29 2.96
C SER A 44 6.18 -5.39 3.53
N LYS A 45 5.27 -4.90 2.68
CA LYS A 45 4.12 -4.10 3.14
C LYS A 45 3.10 -4.94 3.92
N VAL A 46 2.84 -6.17 3.53
CA VAL A 46 2.01 -7.08 4.34
C VAL A 46 2.61 -7.24 5.73
N ARG A 47 3.93 -7.45 5.82
CA ARG A 47 4.61 -7.60 7.10
C ARG A 47 4.54 -6.35 7.97
N THR A 48 4.76 -5.17 7.40
CA THR A 48 4.87 -3.91 8.16
C THR A 48 3.52 -3.27 8.44
N GLN A 49 2.61 -3.27 7.48
CA GLN A 49 1.31 -2.62 7.57
C GLN A 49 0.18 -3.63 7.87
N GLY A 50 0.18 -4.79 7.20
CA GLY A 50 -0.85 -5.80 7.38
C GLY A 50 -0.82 -6.47 8.75
N MET A 51 0.37 -6.67 9.31
CA MET A 51 0.59 -7.23 10.65
C MET A 51 0.71 -6.17 11.74
N HIS A 52 0.35 -4.92 11.45
CA HIS A 52 0.37 -3.87 12.45
C HIS A 52 -0.61 -4.19 13.58
N TRP A 53 -0.22 -3.90 14.84
CA TRP A 53 -1.02 -4.27 16.02
C TRP A 53 -2.44 -3.69 16.02
N CYS A 54 -2.67 -2.52 15.40
CA CYS A 54 -4.02 -1.98 15.24
C CYS A 54 -4.93 -2.89 14.43
N ASN A 55 -4.39 -3.54 13.36
CA ASN A 55 -5.15 -4.48 12.56
C ASN A 55 -5.52 -5.72 13.38
N ALA A 56 -4.56 -6.24 14.16
CA ALA A 56 -4.80 -7.36 15.06
C ALA A 56 -5.88 -7.03 16.11
N LEU A 57 -5.87 -5.82 16.65
CA LEU A 57 -6.88 -5.35 17.59
C LEU A 57 -8.29 -5.43 17.00
N LEU A 58 -8.50 -4.94 15.77
CA LEU A 58 -9.82 -4.99 15.13
C LEU A 58 -10.23 -6.40 14.70
N MET A 59 -9.28 -7.23 14.26
CA MET A 59 -9.58 -8.56 13.73
C MET A 59 -9.83 -9.60 14.83
N PHE A 60 -9.14 -9.51 15.98
CA PHE A 60 -9.13 -10.56 16.99
C PHE A 60 -9.81 -10.18 18.32
N THR A 61 -10.02 -8.90 18.61
CA THR A 61 -10.67 -8.49 19.86
C THR A 61 -12.17 -8.32 19.72
N ARG A 62 -12.69 -8.42 18.52
CA ARG A 62 -14.09 -8.17 18.19
C ARG A 62 -15.07 -9.14 18.83
N ASP A 63 -14.64 -10.37 19.12
CA ASP A 63 -15.50 -11.45 19.59
C ASP A 63 -15.44 -11.68 21.12
N GLY A 64 -14.66 -10.85 21.84
CA GLY A 64 -14.55 -10.96 23.30
C GLY A 64 -13.65 -12.09 23.80
N ASP A 65 -13.12 -12.92 22.92
CA ASP A 65 -12.28 -14.07 23.28
C ASP A 65 -10.86 -13.67 23.68
N VAL A 66 -10.41 -12.48 23.25
CA VAL A 66 -9.10 -11.94 23.61
C VAL A 66 -9.27 -10.88 24.70
N TRP A 67 -8.81 -11.21 25.89
CA TRP A 67 -8.87 -10.33 27.05
C TRP A 67 -7.64 -9.43 27.14
N SER A 68 -7.85 -8.11 27.13
CA SER A 68 -6.84 -7.15 27.53
C SER A 68 -7.11 -6.75 28.99
N GLY A 69 -6.15 -7.03 29.86
CA GLY A 69 -6.25 -6.70 31.28
C GLY A 69 -5.93 -5.24 31.63
N ARG A 70 -5.66 -4.40 30.64
CA ARG A 70 -5.24 -3.02 30.84
C ARG A 70 -6.43 -2.08 30.85
N THR A 71 -6.49 -1.22 31.87
CA THR A 71 -7.58 -0.26 32.11
C THR A 71 -7.12 1.18 32.14
N ASP A 72 -5.85 1.43 31.73
CA ASP A 72 -5.20 2.73 31.73
C ASP A 72 -5.38 3.50 30.40
N ASP A 73 -4.43 4.35 30.04
CA ASP A 73 -4.47 5.28 28.89
C ASP A 73 -4.70 4.61 27.53
N GLN A 74 -4.53 3.30 27.44
CA GLN A 74 -4.94 2.48 26.30
C GLN A 74 -6.38 1.97 26.45
N GLY A 75 -7.08 2.43 27.50
CA GLY A 75 -8.44 2.03 27.82
C GLY A 75 -9.43 2.25 26.69
N ASP A 76 -9.21 3.28 25.87
CA ASP A 76 -10.04 3.53 24.70
C ASP A 76 -9.93 2.39 23.68
N ALA A 77 -8.73 1.93 23.35
CA ALA A 77 -8.54 0.81 22.44
C ALA A 77 -9.21 -0.47 22.96
N VAL A 78 -9.11 -0.73 24.28
CA VAL A 78 -9.75 -1.88 24.95
C VAL A 78 -11.25 -1.70 25.03
N ALA A 79 -11.74 -0.51 25.39
CA ALA A 79 -13.16 -0.20 25.46
C ALA A 79 -13.82 -0.32 24.08
N PHE A 80 -13.12 0.10 23.01
CA PHE A 80 -13.59 -0.04 21.64
C PHE A 80 -13.66 -1.50 21.22
N GLY A 81 -12.62 -2.29 21.44
CA GLY A 81 -12.60 -3.71 21.07
C GLY A 81 -13.64 -4.52 21.85
N ARG A 82 -13.79 -4.28 23.16
CA ARG A 82 -14.70 -5.05 24.04
C ARG A 82 -16.15 -4.59 24.03
N LYS A 83 -16.38 -3.27 23.90
CA LYS A 83 -17.72 -2.68 24.05
C LYS A 83 -18.33 -2.26 22.71
N PHE A 84 -17.61 -2.43 21.62
CA PHE A 84 -18.01 -1.93 20.28
C PHE A 84 -18.42 -0.45 20.28
N ASN A 85 -17.85 0.33 21.19
CA ASN A 85 -18.17 1.74 21.34
C ASN A 85 -17.19 2.58 20.51
N TYR A 86 -17.31 2.47 19.19
CA TYR A 86 -16.47 3.20 18.26
C TYR A 86 -16.95 4.64 18.11
N ASN A 87 -16.03 5.58 18.19
CA ASN A 87 -16.26 6.98 17.81
C ASN A 87 -15.33 7.41 16.68
N ASN A 88 -15.68 8.50 16.01
CA ASN A 88 -14.94 9.02 14.85
C ASN A 88 -13.54 9.53 15.20
N SER A 89 -13.22 9.69 16.47
CA SER A 89 -11.92 10.20 16.95
C SER A 89 -10.92 9.08 17.23
N PHE A 90 -11.34 7.82 17.15
CA PHE A 90 -10.45 6.71 17.48
C PHE A 90 -9.42 6.49 16.39
N TRP A 91 -8.23 6.97 16.63
CA TRP A 91 -7.11 6.97 15.69
C TRP A 91 -6.73 5.59 15.14
N ALA A 92 -6.91 4.51 15.93
CA ALA A 92 -6.54 3.17 15.50
C ALA A 92 -7.40 2.66 14.33
N LEU A 93 -8.68 3.06 14.24
CA LEU A 93 -9.53 2.73 13.09
C LEU A 93 -9.01 3.39 11.81
N ASN A 94 -8.63 4.66 11.90
CA ASN A 94 -8.04 5.38 10.79
C ASN A 94 -6.70 4.76 10.37
N GLN A 95 -5.88 4.34 11.34
CA GLN A 95 -4.62 3.67 11.06
C GLN A 95 -4.82 2.35 10.32
N VAL A 96 -5.82 1.54 10.67
CA VAL A 96 -6.15 0.30 9.96
C VAL A 96 -6.56 0.57 8.52
N TRP A 97 -7.42 1.57 8.31
CA TRP A 97 -7.82 2.00 6.98
C TRP A 97 -6.61 2.40 6.13
N MET A 98 -5.74 3.24 6.66
CA MET A 98 -4.52 3.69 5.98
C MET A 98 -3.55 2.55 5.68
N ASN A 99 -3.36 1.63 6.61
CA ASN A 99 -2.47 0.48 6.45
C ASN A 99 -2.87 -0.39 5.25
N PHE A 100 -4.15 -0.73 5.13
CA PHE A 100 -4.61 -1.55 4.02
C PHE A 100 -4.60 -0.81 2.69
N TYR A 101 -4.93 0.47 2.66
CA TYR A 101 -4.79 1.25 1.44
C TYR A 101 -3.33 1.47 1.02
N ASP A 102 -2.39 1.53 1.95
CA ASP A 102 -0.96 1.58 1.61
C ASP A 102 -0.48 0.25 0.98
N ILE A 103 -0.99 -0.89 1.46
CA ILE A 103 -0.75 -2.19 0.81
C ILE A 103 -1.30 -2.19 -0.62
N ILE A 104 -2.52 -1.72 -0.83
CA ILE A 104 -3.14 -1.63 -2.15
C ILE A 104 -2.32 -0.74 -3.08
N ARG A 105 -1.88 0.42 -2.62
CA ARG A 105 -1.03 1.35 -3.37
C ARG A 105 0.28 0.69 -3.82
N ILE A 106 0.96 -0.02 -2.93
CA ILE A 106 2.21 -0.71 -3.25
C ILE A 106 1.98 -1.90 -4.18
N THR A 107 0.88 -2.64 -4.03
CA THR A 107 0.55 -3.73 -4.95
C THR A 107 0.21 -3.23 -6.35
N ASN A 108 -0.45 -2.07 -6.47
CA ASN A 108 -0.67 -1.43 -7.77
C ASN A 108 0.66 -1.02 -8.44
N ALA A 109 1.58 -0.40 -7.67
CA ALA A 109 2.91 -0.06 -8.18
C ALA A 109 3.73 -1.30 -8.56
N ALA A 110 3.63 -2.38 -7.77
CA ALA A 110 4.30 -3.64 -8.08
C ALA A 110 3.78 -4.27 -9.38
N LEU A 111 2.46 -4.25 -9.62
CA LEU A 111 1.88 -4.73 -10.87
C LEU A 111 2.34 -3.89 -12.06
N GLN A 112 2.33 -2.56 -11.93
CA GLN A 112 2.83 -1.66 -12.97
C GLN A 112 4.30 -1.93 -13.29
N SER A 113 5.13 -2.16 -12.26
CA SER A 113 6.55 -2.51 -12.47
C SER A 113 6.71 -3.88 -13.14
N LEU A 114 5.90 -4.88 -12.78
CA LEU A 114 5.91 -6.19 -13.44
C LEU A 114 5.50 -6.09 -14.90
N ASP A 115 4.49 -5.28 -15.22
CA ASP A 115 4.07 -5.04 -16.61
C ASP A 115 5.19 -4.43 -17.45
N GLY A 116 6.07 -3.59 -16.87
CA GLY A 116 7.27 -3.07 -17.53
C GLY A 116 8.25 -4.18 -17.93
N TYR A 117 8.44 -5.23 -17.11
CA TYR A 117 9.25 -6.39 -17.50
C TYR A 117 8.59 -7.21 -18.60
N ALA A 118 7.26 -7.33 -18.61
CA ALA A 118 6.54 -8.14 -19.59
C ALA A 118 6.80 -7.70 -21.05
N GLU A 119 7.08 -6.43 -21.28
CA GLU A 119 7.42 -5.90 -22.62
C GLU A 119 8.68 -6.52 -23.22
N TYR A 120 9.58 -7.04 -22.38
CA TYR A 120 10.85 -7.66 -22.77
C TYR A 120 10.82 -9.19 -22.72
N LEU A 121 9.67 -9.82 -22.40
CA LEU A 121 9.53 -11.26 -22.28
C LEU A 121 8.83 -11.86 -23.51
N ALA A 122 9.35 -12.98 -24.01
CA ALA A 122 8.68 -13.70 -25.08
C ALA A 122 7.40 -14.39 -24.57
N ALA A 123 6.28 -14.15 -25.21
CA ALA A 123 5.01 -14.75 -24.84
C ALA A 123 5.12 -16.30 -24.82
N GLY A 124 4.64 -16.92 -23.73
CA GLY A 124 4.68 -18.36 -23.53
C GLY A 124 6.03 -18.93 -23.08
N SER A 125 7.07 -18.11 -22.92
CA SER A 125 8.34 -18.54 -22.32
C SER A 125 8.21 -18.86 -20.84
N GLU A 126 9.19 -19.56 -20.26
CA GLU A 126 9.22 -19.83 -18.80
C GLU A 126 9.33 -18.53 -18.00
N ASP A 127 10.06 -17.54 -18.49
CA ASP A 127 10.14 -16.22 -17.87
C ASP A 127 8.77 -15.50 -17.87
N TYR A 128 7.99 -15.64 -18.96
CA TYR A 128 6.65 -15.08 -19.03
C TYR A 128 5.67 -15.79 -18.06
N LYS A 129 5.76 -17.10 -17.91
CA LYS A 129 4.99 -17.84 -16.89
C LYS A 129 5.37 -17.42 -15.47
N THR A 130 6.66 -17.14 -15.24
CA THR A 130 7.14 -16.63 -13.96
C THR A 130 6.56 -15.23 -13.67
N TYR A 131 6.53 -14.34 -14.67
CA TYR A 131 5.86 -13.04 -14.57
C TYR A 131 4.38 -13.20 -14.22
N GLU A 132 3.65 -14.09 -14.90
CA GLU A 132 2.23 -14.35 -14.60
C GLU A 132 2.03 -14.84 -13.15
N SER A 133 2.93 -15.71 -12.67
CA SER A 133 2.93 -16.18 -11.28
C SER A 133 3.12 -15.03 -10.30
N TYR A 134 4.09 -14.16 -10.53
CA TYR A 134 4.34 -12.98 -9.70
C TYR A 134 3.18 -11.99 -9.70
N CYS A 135 2.56 -11.78 -10.85
CA CYS A 135 1.32 -11.02 -10.93
C CYS A 135 0.19 -11.64 -10.10
N GLY A 136 0.09 -12.98 -10.11
CA GLY A 136 -0.86 -13.72 -9.30
C GLY A 136 -0.66 -13.52 -7.80
N GLU A 137 0.60 -13.60 -7.33
CA GLU A 137 0.95 -13.34 -5.93
C GLU A 137 0.55 -11.93 -5.49
N VAL A 138 0.95 -10.91 -6.27
CA VAL A 138 0.65 -9.50 -5.96
C VAL A 138 -0.86 -9.22 -5.97
N ARG A 139 -1.59 -9.78 -6.94
CA ARG A 139 -3.06 -9.67 -7.00
C ARG A 139 -3.73 -10.32 -5.80
N THR A 140 -3.21 -11.44 -5.31
CA THR A 140 -3.70 -12.13 -4.11
C THR A 140 -3.52 -11.25 -2.87
N ILE A 141 -2.36 -10.62 -2.70
CA ILE A 141 -2.11 -9.67 -1.61
C ILE A 141 -3.10 -8.50 -1.68
N ARG A 142 -3.31 -7.95 -2.87
CA ARG A 142 -4.26 -6.85 -3.07
C ARG A 142 -5.69 -7.25 -2.74
N ALA A 143 -6.12 -8.42 -3.16
CA ALA A 143 -7.45 -8.95 -2.87
C ALA A 143 -7.65 -9.18 -1.36
N TRP A 144 -6.63 -9.70 -0.67
CA TRP A 144 -6.66 -9.84 0.78
C TRP A 144 -6.78 -8.48 1.51
N ALA A 145 -6.06 -7.45 1.06
CA ALA A 145 -6.18 -6.12 1.65
C ALA A 145 -7.59 -5.53 1.48
N TYR A 146 -8.21 -5.70 0.31
CA TYR A 146 -9.61 -5.31 0.09
C TYR A 146 -10.58 -6.13 0.93
N TYR A 147 -10.35 -7.43 1.07
CA TYR A 147 -11.17 -8.27 1.95
C TYR A 147 -11.15 -7.75 3.39
N CYS A 148 -9.98 -7.41 3.91
CA CYS A 148 -9.86 -6.82 5.25
C CYS A 148 -10.59 -5.48 5.37
N LEU A 149 -10.52 -4.62 4.35
CA LEU A 149 -11.26 -3.34 4.34
C LEU A 149 -12.77 -3.57 4.33
N VAL A 150 -13.27 -4.40 3.43
CA VAL A 150 -14.72 -4.63 3.28
C VAL A 150 -15.32 -5.27 4.52
N THR A 151 -14.64 -6.24 5.12
CA THR A 151 -15.14 -6.95 6.31
C THR A 151 -15.18 -6.06 7.56
N ASN A 152 -14.32 -5.04 7.65
CA ASN A 152 -14.26 -4.15 8.80
C ASN A 152 -15.01 -2.83 8.60
N PHE A 153 -15.07 -2.30 7.38
CA PHE A 153 -15.57 -0.95 7.08
C PHE A 153 -16.77 -0.93 6.11
N GLY A 154 -17.15 -2.08 5.56
CA GLY A 154 -18.18 -2.14 4.54
C GLY A 154 -17.69 -1.67 3.16
N PRO A 155 -18.57 -1.10 2.31
CA PRO A 155 -18.21 -0.68 0.96
C PRO A 155 -17.00 0.25 0.93
N THR A 156 -16.00 -0.07 0.14
CA THR A 156 -14.73 0.64 0.05
C THR A 156 -14.47 1.15 -1.37
N VAL A 157 -13.57 2.13 -1.49
CA VAL A 157 -13.14 2.62 -2.79
C VAL A 157 -12.17 1.63 -3.41
N ILE A 158 -12.42 1.22 -4.66
CA ILE A 158 -11.52 0.33 -5.40
C ILE A 158 -10.57 1.17 -6.25
N TYR A 159 -9.28 1.10 -5.90
CA TYR A 159 -8.20 1.65 -6.70
C TYR A 159 -7.68 0.57 -7.66
N ARG A 160 -7.91 0.77 -8.95
CA ARG A 160 -7.39 -0.16 -9.98
C ARG A 160 -5.93 0.10 -10.28
N ASP A 161 -5.53 1.35 -10.20
CA ASP A 161 -4.17 1.83 -10.33
C ASP A 161 -3.95 3.05 -9.42
N ASN A 162 -2.71 3.56 -9.33
CA ASN A 162 -2.37 4.69 -8.47
C ASN A 162 -2.67 6.06 -9.10
N LEU A 163 -3.08 6.08 -10.37
CA LEU A 163 -3.41 7.30 -11.13
C LEU A 163 -4.91 7.57 -11.16
N GLN A 164 -5.71 6.69 -10.58
CA GLN A 164 -7.16 6.81 -10.55
C GLN A 164 -7.61 8.08 -9.82
N THR A 165 -8.46 8.87 -10.46
CA THR A 165 -9.04 10.11 -9.92
C THR A 165 -10.51 9.97 -9.52
N ASP A 166 -11.20 8.91 -9.91
CA ASP A 166 -12.58 8.62 -9.51
C ASP A 166 -12.59 7.74 -8.26
N PHE A 167 -13.03 8.31 -7.14
CA PHE A 167 -13.01 7.69 -5.82
C PHE A 167 -14.39 7.30 -5.32
N ARG A 168 -15.29 6.89 -6.18
CA ARG A 168 -16.60 6.39 -5.76
C ARG A 168 -16.45 5.07 -5.01
N ARG A 169 -17.17 4.96 -3.88
CA ARG A 169 -17.28 3.70 -3.17
C ARG A 169 -17.91 2.65 -4.08
N SER A 170 -17.37 1.43 -4.05
CA SER A 170 -18.04 0.33 -4.73
C SER A 170 -19.42 0.14 -4.11
N THR A 171 -20.46 0.18 -4.94
CA THR A 171 -21.78 -0.31 -4.55
C THR A 171 -21.73 -1.83 -4.67
N VAL A 172 -21.95 -2.53 -3.57
CA VAL A 172 -22.19 -3.97 -3.56
C VAL A 172 -23.63 -4.19 -3.96
#